data_08af87a7af5e638739734c26ce7705ba
#
_entry.id   08af87a7af5e638739734c26ce7705ba
#
_cell.length_a   1.000
_cell.length_b   1.000
_cell.length_c   1.000
_cell.angle_alpha   90.00
_cell.angle_beta   90.00
_cell.angle_gamma   90.00
#
_symmetry.space_group_name_H-M   'P 1'
#
loop_
_entity.id
_entity.type
_entity.pdbx_description
1 polymer ?
#
loop_
_entity_poly.entity_id
_entity_poly.type
_entity_poly.pdbx_seq_one_letter_code
_entity_poly.pdbx_strand_id
1 'polypeptide(L)'
;MTVQVVRPAGAGHETLYVLLLCLVIVLAAGCVVAWHGETQSETRIESHQIDARRDLTAAEQGIYADLRVAADEIRIRFAEEHALLTPAELADEGFPPFVADASATSRGSHEWHLLPGDQAAYFGASQALEVAGSLLMRLDAEQEQADVWLNRNTASAPASLCLLYTSDAADDSLR
;
A
#
# COMPACT_ATOMS: atom_id res chain seq x y z
N MET A 1 39.30 -63.58 -3.60
CA MET A 1 39.07 -62.32 -2.90
C MET A 1 39.33 -61.21 -3.91
N THR A 2 38.28 -60.54 -4.34
CA THR A 2 38.36 -59.39 -5.27
C THR A 2 38.51 -58.11 -4.45
N VAL A 3 39.67 -57.46 -4.55
CA VAL A 3 39.93 -56.18 -3.89
C VAL A 3 39.41 -55.06 -4.81
N GLN A 4 38.39 -54.36 -4.36
CA GLN A 4 37.85 -53.23 -5.06
C GLN A 4 38.56 -51.97 -4.55
N VAL A 5 39.35 -51.31 -5.39
CA VAL A 5 40.01 -50.04 -5.07
C VAL A 5 39.00 -48.91 -5.27
N VAL A 6 38.50 -48.36 -4.17
CA VAL A 6 37.63 -47.17 -4.18
C VAL A 6 38.53 -45.94 -4.27
N ARG A 7 38.39 -45.13 -5.31
CA ARG A 7 39.09 -43.84 -5.41
C ARG A 7 38.54 -42.87 -4.32
N PRO A 8 39.44 -42.20 -3.58
CA PRO A 8 38.97 -41.23 -2.60
C PRO A 8 38.20 -40.09 -3.29
N ALA A 9 37.03 -39.79 -2.76
CA ALA A 9 36.27 -38.61 -3.13
C ALA A 9 37.09 -37.36 -2.76
N GLY A 10 37.48 -36.54 -3.75
CA GLY A 10 38.25 -35.32 -3.51
C GLY A 10 39.51 -35.17 -4.37
N ALA A 11 39.74 -36.07 -5.32
CA ALA A 11 40.87 -35.96 -6.25
C ALA A 11 40.64 -35.05 -7.47
N GLY A 12 39.78 -34.04 -7.36
CA GLY A 12 39.48 -33.13 -8.45
C GLY A 12 39.17 -31.74 -7.96
N HIS A 13 39.09 -30.80 -8.87
CA HIS A 13 38.74 -29.40 -8.60
C HIS A 13 37.24 -29.19 -8.28
N GLU A 14 36.55 -30.20 -7.75
CA GLU A 14 35.12 -30.17 -7.44
C GLU A 14 34.76 -29.02 -6.52
N THR A 15 35.53 -28.82 -5.44
CA THR A 15 35.35 -27.71 -4.50
C THR A 15 35.50 -26.37 -5.21
N LEU A 16 36.42 -26.25 -6.14
CA LEU A 16 36.67 -25.04 -6.91
C LEU A 16 35.48 -24.75 -7.87
N TYR A 17 34.94 -25.76 -8.53
CA TYR A 17 33.77 -25.63 -9.39
C TYR A 17 32.52 -25.26 -8.58
N VAL A 18 32.31 -25.84 -7.39
CA VAL A 18 31.20 -25.50 -6.50
C VAL A 18 31.32 -24.05 -6.03
N LEU A 19 32.50 -23.60 -5.60
CA LEU A 19 32.74 -22.23 -5.20
C LEU A 19 32.51 -21.25 -6.35
N LEU A 20 32.96 -21.57 -7.55
CA LEU A 20 32.77 -20.75 -8.74
C LEU A 20 31.28 -20.65 -9.11
N LEU A 21 30.56 -21.77 -9.04
CA LEU A 21 29.11 -21.79 -9.26
C LEU A 21 28.38 -20.93 -8.22
N CYS A 22 28.71 -21.07 -6.94
CA CYS A 22 28.14 -20.21 -5.89
C CYS A 22 28.43 -18.73 -6.14
N LEU A 23 29.65 -18.39 -6.54
CA LEU A 23 30.03 -17.02 -6.88
C LEU A 23 29.17 -16.47 -8.03
N VAL A 24 28.98 -17.24 -9.10
CA VAL A 24 28.14 -16.85 -10.25
C VAL A 24 26.69 -16.61 -9.83
N ILE A 25 26.14 -17.49 -8.98
CA ILE A 25 24.76 -17.34 -8.47
C ILE A 25 24.63 -16.05 -7.64
N VAL A 26 25.59 -15.79 -6.74
CA VAL A 26 25.57 -14.57 -5.91
C VAL A 26 25.71 -13.32 -6.77
N LEU A 27 26.59 -13.33 -7.77
CA LEU A 27 26.73 -12.20 -8.69
C LEU A 27 25.46 -11.99 -9.53
N ALA A 28 24.86 -13.04 -10.04
CA ALA A 28 23.61 -12.97 -10.80
C ALA A 28 22.47 -12.42 -9.92
N ALA A 29 22.33 -12.93 -8.69
CA ALA A 29 21.34 -12.43 -7.74
C ALA A 29 21.60 -10.97 -7.39
N GLY A 30 22.84 -10.57 -7.16
CA GLY A 30 23.22 -9.17 -6.92
C GLY A 30 22.88 -8.25 -8.09
N CYS A 31 23.13 -8.67 -9.33
CA CYS A 31 22.76 -7.92 -10.54
C CYS A 31 21.23 -7.77 -10.66
N VAL A 32 20.47 -8.83 -10.40
CA VAL A 32 19.00 -8.77 -10.44
C VAL A 32 18.47 -7.82 -9.37
N VAL A 33 18.98 -7.89 -8.15
CA VAL A 33 18.58 -7.00 -7.05
C VAL A 33 18.95 -5.55 -7.37
N ALA A 34 20.16 -5.30 -7.88
CA ALA A 34 20.58 -3.95 -8.26
C ALA A 34 19.70 -3.38 -9.38
N TRP A 35 19.40 -4.19 -10.40
CA TRP A 35 18.55 -3.77 -11.52
C TRP A 35 17.11 -3.46 -11.08
N HIS A 36 16.52 -4.28 -10.19
CA HIS A 36 15.18 -4.04 -9.67
C HIS A 36 15.15 -3.00 -8.54
N GLY A 37 16.27 -2.80 -7.84
CA GLY A 37 16.38 -1.79 -6.77
C GLY A 37 16.36 -0.35 -7.29
N GLU A 38 16.78 -0.11 -8.53
CA GLU A 38 16.74 1.22 -9.14
C GLU A 38 15.32 1.66 -9.55
N THR A 39 14.36 0.72 -9.62
CA THR A 39 12.96 1.06 -9.91
C THR A 39 12.14 1.44 -8.68
N GLN A 40 12.67 1.29 -7.46
CA GLN A 40 12.15 2.05 -6.34
C GLN A 40 12.72 3.46 -6.43
N SER A 41 12.17 4.28 -7.36
CA SER A 41 12.33 5.71 -7.30
C SER A 41 12.07 6.11 -5.85
N GLU A 42 13.06 6.70 -5.18
CA GLU A 42 12.80 7.49 -3.99
C GLU A 42 11.78 8.52 -4.47
N THR A 43 10.51 8.21 -4.23
CA THR A 43 9.43 9.17 -4.43
C THR A 43 9.83 10.30 -3.50
N ARG A 44 10.32 11.37 -4.09
CA ARG A 44 10.75 12.57 -3.35
C ARG A 44 9.48 13.03 -2.65
N ILE A 45 9.40 12.71 -1.36
CA ILE A 45 8.26 13.07 -0.52
C ILE A 45 8.23 14.58 -0.53
N GLU A 46 7.22 15.17 -1.14
CA GLU A 46 7.02 16.60 -1.14
C GLU A 46 6.61 17.04 0.26
N SER A 47 6.78 18.31 0.59
CA SER A 47 6.60 18.83 1.95
C SER A 47 5.19 18.62 2.53
N HIS A 48 4.21 18.37 1.67
CA HIS A 48 2.80 18.08 2.04
C HIS A 48 2.47 16.59 2.04
N GLN A 49 3.40 15.71 1.61
CA GLN A 49 3.22 14.27 1.60
C GLN A 49 3.72 13.64 2.89
N ILE A 50 2.92 12.71 3.42
CA ILE A 50 3.26 11.92 4.61
C ILE A 50 3.93 10.61 4.17
N ASP A 51 5.09 10.28 4.76
CA ASP A 51 5.71 8.98 4.53
C ASP A 51 4.90 7.89 5.25
N ALA A 52 4.16 7.08 4.45
CA ALA A 52 3.33 6.02 4.97
C ALA A 52 4.10 4.97 5.81
N ARG A 53 5.42 4.90 5.69
CA ARG A 53 6.26 3.97 6.47
C ARG A 53 6.74 4.56 7.79
N ARG A 54 6.93 5.87 7.87
CA ARG A 54 7.55 6.54 9.02
C ARG A 54 6.56 7.33 9.86
N ASP A 55 5.58 7.96 9.21
CA ASP A 55 4.75 8.98 9.84
C ASP A 55 3.35 8.47 10.21
N LEU A 56 2.94 7.31 9.70
CA LEU A 56 1.68 6.66 10.07
C LEU A 56 1.83 5.82 11.34
N THR A 57 0.81 5.84 12.20
CA THR A 57 0.68 4.88 13.30
C THR A 57 0.49 3.46 12.75
N ALA A 58 0.70 2.43 13.58
CA ALA A 58 0.49 1.04 13.16
C ALA A 58 -0.96 0.78 12.70
N ALA A 59 -1.94 1.43 13.35
CA ALA A 59 -3.35 1.37 12.97
C ALA A 59 -3.58 1.99 11.58
N GLU A 60 -3.06 3.20 11.36
CA GLU A 60 -3.18 3.92 10.09
C GLU A 60 -2.46 3.19 8.94
N GLN A 61 -1.29 2.59 9.20
CA GLN A 61 -0.58 1.77 8.21
C GLN A 61 -1.40 0.56 7.78
N GLY A 62 -2.06 -0.11 8.73
CA GLY A 62 -2.95 -1.23 8.44
C GLY A 62 -4.12 -0.81 7.54
N ILE A 63 -4.82 0.29 7.89
CA ILE A 63 -5.93 0.81 7.09
C ILE A 63 -5.44 1.25 5.70
N TYR A 64 -4.31 1.94 5.62
CA TYR A 64 -3.74 2.37 4.35
C TYR A 64 -3.42 1.19 3.42
N ALA A 65 -2.86 0.10 3.97
CA ALA A 65 -2.59 -1.12 3.20
C ALA A 65 -3.88 -1.77 2.69
N ASP A 66 -4.91 -1.85 3.55
CA ASP A 66 -6.21 -2.39 3.19
C ASP A 66 -6.90 -1.52 2.10
N LEU A 67 -6.84 -0.20 2.23
CA LEU A 67 -7.37 0.73 1.22
C LEU A 67 -6.72 0.56 -0.15
N ARG A 68 -5.43 0.30 -0.20
CA ARG A 68 -4.75 0.05 -1.48
C ARG A 68 -5.27 -1.20 -2.18
N VAL A 69 -5.48 -2.28 -1.42
CA VAL A 69 -6.05 -3.51 -1.96
C VAL A 69 -7.48 -3.30 -2.43
N ALA A 70 -8.29 -2.60 -1.63
CA ALA A 70 -9.65 -2.27 -2.00
C ALA A 70 -9.73 -1.35 -3.23
N ALA A 71 -8.80 -0.40 -3.37
CA ALA A 71 -8.71 0.47 -4.54
C ALA A 71 -8.50 -0.29 -5.84
N ASP A 72 -7.66 -1.33 -5.82
CA ASP A 72 -7.41 -2.17 -6.98
C ASP A 72 -8.67 -2.96 -7.36
N GLU A 73 -9.39 -3.52 -6.39
CA GLU A 73 -10.66 -4.22 -6.64
C GLU A 73 -11.73 -3.28 -7.19
N ILE A 74 -11.89 -2.09 -6.59
CA ILE A 74 -12.86 -1.10 -7.06
C ILE A 74 -12.58 -0.71 -8.52
N ARG A 75 -11.31 -0.56 -8.90
CA ARG A 75 -10.93 -0.25 -10.28
C ARG A 75 -11.27 -1.37 -11.24
N ILE A 76 -10.97 -2.61 -10.87
CA ILE A 76 -11.28 -3.79 -11.69
C ILE A 76 -12.79 -3.87 -11.93
N ARG A 77 -13.60 -3.77 -10.87
CA ARG A 77 -15.05 -3.80 -10.96
C ARG A 77 -15.62 -2.63 -11.76
N PHE A 78 -15.08 -1.43 -11.54
CA PHE A 78 -15.50 -0.25 -12.30
C PHE A 78 -15.21 -0.41 -13.80
N ALA A 79 -14.09 -1.02 -14.17
CA ALA A 79 -13.75 -1.29 -15.57
C ALA A 79 -14.71 -2.32 -16.21
N GLU A 80 -15.22 -3.28 -15.44
CA GLU A 80 -16.11 -4.33 -15.91
C GLU A 80 -17.58 -3.89 -15.94
N GLU A 81 -18.04 -3.25 -14.88
CA GLU A 81 -19.45 -2.98 -14.61
C GLU A 81 -19.87 -1.52 -14.85
N HIS A 82 -18.88 -0.61 -14.98
CA HIS A 82 -19.07 0.84 -15.06
C HIS A 82 -19.89 1.42 -13.90
N ALA A 83 -19.86 0.73 -12.75
CA ALA A 83 -20.52 1.14 -11.51
C ALA A 83 -19.53 1.18 -10.37
N LEU A 84 -19.67 2.19 -9.50
CA LEU A 84 -18.87 2.29 -8.29
C LEU A 84 -19.46 1.41 -7.20
N LEU A 85 -18.62 0.57 -6.58
CA LEU A 85 -19.01 -0.20 -5.42
C LEU A 85 -19.26 0.71 -4.22
N THR A 86 -20.36 0.50 -3.55
CA THR A 86 -20.64 1.19 -2.28
C THR A 86 -19.83 0.59 -1.13
N PRO A 87 -19.57 1.34 -0.05
CA PRO A 87 -18.94 0.77 1.15
C PRO A 87 -19.68 -0.44 1.73
N ALA A 88 -21.01 -0.49 1.59
CA ALA A 88 -21.81 -1.62 2.04
C ALA A 88 -21.54 -2.88 1.21
N GLU A 89 -21.47 -2.77 -0.11
CA GLU A 89 -21.13 -3.88 -1.01
C GLU A 89 -19.72 -4.41 -0.73
N LEU A 90 -18.75 -3.51 -0.54
CA LEU A 90 -17.38 -3.89 -0.15
C LEU A 90 -17.34 -4.61 1.20
N ALA A 91 -18.17 -4.17 2.16
CA ALA A 91 -18.29 -4.82 3.47
C ALA A 91 -18.94 -6.21 3.36
N ASP A 92 -19.99 -6.36 2.56
CA ASP A 92 -20.69 -7.63 2.34
C ASP A 92 -19.78 -8.66 1.64
N GLU A 93 -18.88 -8.21 0.79
CA GLU A 93 -17.84 -9.05 0.16
C GLU A 93 -16.64 -9.32 1.08
N GLY A 94 -16.60 -8.69 2.25
CA GLY A 94 -15.56 -8.92 3.25
C GLY A 94 -14.27 -8.15 3.04
N PHE A 95 -14.29 -7.06 2.26
CA PHE A 95 -13.10 -6.24 2.02
C PHE A 95 -12.79 -5.34 3.21
N PRO A 96 -11.62 -5.50 3.87
CA PRO A 96 -11.17 -4.49 4.82
C PRO A 96 -10.73 -3.23 4.03
N PRO A 97 -10.84 -2.03 4.61
CA PRO A 97 -11.27 -1.74 5.97
C PRO A 97 -12.79 -1.51 6.11
N PHE A 98 -13.60 -1.84 5.08
CA PHE A 98 -15.04 -1.57 5.05
C PHE A 98 -15.84 -2.53 5.95
N VAL A 99 -15.36 -3.76 6.11
CA VAL A 99 -15.99 -4.77 6.97
C VAL A 99 -15.78 -4.44 8.45
N ALA A 100 -16.87 -4.51 9.24
CA ALA A 100 -16.80 -4.35 10.67
C ALA A 100 -16.40 -5.68 11.33
N ASP A 101 -15.09 -5.93 11.42
CA ASP A 101 -14.51 -7.11 12.05
C ASP A 101 -13.94 -6.80 13.44
N ALA A 102 -13.38 -7.81 14.11
CA ALA A 102 -12.77 -7.66 15.44
C ALA A 102 -11.56 -6.70 15.44
N SER A 103 -10.91 -6.47 14.30
CA SER A 103 -9.77 -5.57 14.16
C SER A 103 -10.19 -4.11 14.02
N ALA A 104 -11.43 -3.83 13.61
CA ALA A 104 -11.93 -2.47 13.38
C ALA A 104 -11.76 -1.56 14.61
N THR A 105 -12.03 -2.08 15.81
CA THR A 105 -11.87 -1.31 17.06
C THR A 105 -10.42 -0.88 17.30
N SER A 106 -9.46 -1.75 17.03
CA SER A 106 -8.03 -1.43 17.18
C SER A 106 -7.48 -0.50 16.09
N ARG A 107 -8.31 -0.20 15.08
CA ARG A 107 -7.98 0.64 13.93
C ARG A 107 -8.82 1.92 13.86
N GLY A 108 -9.55 2.28 14.92
CA GLY A 108 -10.32 3.53 15.01
C GLY A 108 -11.77 3.43 14.56
N SER A 109 -12.31 2.22 14.29
CA SER A 109 -13.74 1.95 13.97
C SER A 109 -14.30 2.92 12.93
N HIS A 110 -13.73 2.96 11.74
CA HIS A 110 -14.11 3.91 10.70
C HIS A 110 -15.50 3.63 10.16
N GLU A 111 -16.30 4.69 10.01
CA GLU A 111 -17.56 4.67 9.28
C GLU A 111 -17.32 5.17 7.86
N TRP A 112 -17.58 4.29 6.87
CA TRP A 112 -17.23 4.56 5.47
C TRP A 112 -18.41 5.08 4.67
N HIS A 113 -18.16 6.14 3.89
CA HIS A 113 -19.12 6.80 3.02
C HIS A 113 -18.52 6.99 1.62
N LEU A 114 -19.32 6.71 0.60
CA LEU A 114 -19.01 7.11 -0.77
C LEU A 114 -19.46 8.57 -0.94
N LEU A 115 -18.52 9.46 -1.25
CA LEU A 115 -18.83 10.86 -1.45
C LEU A 115 -19.36 11.11 -2.86
N PRO A 116 -20.39 11.97 -3.01
CA PRO A 116 -20.89 12.35 -4.32
C PRO A 116 -19.87 13.21 -5.06
N GLY A 117 -19.64 12.94 -6.33
CA GLY A 117 -18.72 13.68 -7.18
C GLY A 117 -18.45 12.99 -8.50
N ASP A 118 -17.68 13.64 -9.37
CA ASP A 118 -17.26 13.10 -10.67
C ASP A 118 -16.17 12.03 -10.55
N GLN A 119 -15.52 11.97 -9.40
CA GLN A 119 -14.48 10.98 -9.06
C GLN A 119 -14.93 10.11 -7.90
N ALA A 120 -14.53 8.84 -7.94
CA ALA A 120 -14.79 7.91 -6.84
C ALA A 120 -13.98 8.34 -5.61
N ALA A 121 -14.66 8.71 -4.55
CA ALA A 121 -14.05 9.11 -3.28
C ALA A 121 -14.73 8.44 -2.10
N TYR A 122 -13.94 7.75 -1.29
CA TYR A 122 -14.39 7.03 -0.10
C TYR A 122 -13.83 7.71 1.14
N PHE A 123 -14.73 8.19 1.99
CA PHE A 123 -14.37 8.82 3.24
C PHE A 123 -14.64 7.91 4.42
N GLY A 124 -13.60 7.64 5.22
CA GLY A 124 -13.68 6.90 6.46
C GLY A 124 -13.63 7.86 7.65
N ALA A 125 -14.76 8.08 8.31
CA ALA A 125 -14.84 8.87 9.53
C ALA A 125 -14.36 8.04 10.72
N SER A 126 -13.27 8.43 11.35
CA SER A 126 -12.76 7.77 12.55
C SER A 126 -13.70 7.99 13.73
N GLN A 127 -14.02 6.91 14.45
CA GLN A 127 -14.76 6.96 15.72
C GLN A 127 -13.82 7.09 16.94
N ALA A 128 -12.50 6.95 16.70
CA ALA A 128 -11.46 7.04 17.73
C ALA A 128 -10.21 7.70 17.14
N LEU A 129 -10.23 9.04 17.05
CA LEU A 129 -9.12 9.83 16.46
C LEU A 129 -7.79 9.65 17.17
N GLU A 130 -7.80 9.24 18.43
CA GLU A 130 -6.61 8.91 19.22
C GLU A 130 -5.94 7.59 18.78
N VAL A 131 -6.68 6.72 18.06
CA VAL A 131 -6.18 5.45 17.52
C VAL A 131 -5.70 5.63 16.08
N ALA A 132 -6.57 6.21 15.25
CA ALA A 132 -6.28 6.52 13.85
C ALA A 132 -7.10 7.71 13.38
N GLY A 133 -6.52 8.57 12.54
CA GLY A 133 -7.21 9.69 11.93
C GLY A 133 -8.26 9.25 10.91
N SER A 134 -9.12 10.19 10.50
CA SER A 134 -10.05 9.98 9.38
C SER A 134 -9.29 9.95 8.06
N LEU A 135 -9.72 9.10 7.15
CA LEU A 135 -9.07 8.90 5.86
C LEU A 135 -10.02 9.24 4.71
N LEU A 136 -9.45 9.77 3.66
CA LEU A 136 -10.13 9.97 2.39
C LEU A 136 -9.32 9.30 1.29
N MET A 137 -9.91 8.33 0.61
CA MET A 137 -9.35 7.69 -0.57
C MET A 137 -10.06 8.21 -1.81
N ARG A 138 -9.29 8.71 -2.78
CA ARG A 138 -9.77 9.12 -4.09
C ARG A 138 -9.17 8.23 -5.17
N LEU A 139 -10.01 7.79 -6.08
CA LEU A 139 -9.62 7.03 -7.25
C LEU A 139 -9.69 7.95 -8.47
N ASP A 140 -8.56 8.21 -9.07
CA ASP A 140 -8.47 8.91 -10.34
C ASP A 140 -8.34 7.87 -11.46
N ALA A 141 -9.07 8.06 -12.56
CA ALA A 141 -9.03 7.17 -13.71
C ALA A 141 -7.69 7.23 -14.46
N GLU A 142 -6.96 8.34 -14.34
CA GLU A 142 -5.68 8.57 -15.02
C GLU A 142 -4.49 8.11 -14.18
N GLN A 143 -4.67 7.89 -12.88
CA GLN A 143 -3.61 7.49 -11.95
C GLN A 143 -3.68 6.00 -11.62
N GLU A 144 -2.52 5.35 -11.65
CA GLU A 144 -2.41 3.94 -11.28
C GLU A 144 -2.60 3.69 -9.79
N GLN A 145 -2.27 4.67 -8.95
CA GLN A 145 -2.41 4.59 -7.50
C GLN A 145 -3.54 5.47 -6.99
N ALA A 146 -4.20 5.04 -5.93
CA ALA A 146 -5.19 5.85 -5.23
C ALA A 146 -4.49 6.91 -4.38
N ASP A 147 -5.03 8.11 -4.39
CA ASP A 147 -4.63 9.16 -3.46
C ASP A 147 -5.31 8.93 -2.11
N VAL A 148 -4.55 8.97 -1.03
CA VAL A 148 -5.09 8.80 0.33
C VAL A 148 -4.65 9.97 1.19
N TRP A 149 -5.62 10.70 1.75
CA TRP A 149 -5.42 11.79 2.71
C TRP A 149 -5.77 11.33 4.11
N LEU A 150 -5.00 11.78 5.07
CA LEU A 150 -5.20 11.51 6.49
C LEU A 150 -5.47 12.82 7.25
N ASN A 151 -6.53 12.85 8.05
CA ASN A 151 -6.81 13.93 8.96
C ASN A 151 -6.99 13.41 10.39
N ARG A 152 -6.08 13.80 11.28
CA ARG A 152 -6.10 13.42 12.71
C ARG A 152 -6.89 14.37 13.59
N ASN A 153 -7.39 15.48 13.04
CA ASN A 153 -8.01 16.54 13.82
C ASN A 153 -9.54 16.50 13.80
N THR A 154 -10.14 15.87 12.80
CA THR A 154 -11.59 15.84 12.64
C THR A 154 -12.08 14.52 12.05
N ALA A 155 -13.29 14.12 12.48
CA ALA A 155 -14.05 13.02 11.89
C ALA A 155 -15.05 13.49 10.82
N SER A 156 -15.10 14.78 10.52
CA SER A 156 -16.06 15.34 9.56
C SER A 156 -15.58 15.16 8.13
N ALA A 157 -16.49 14.75 7.24
CA ALA A 157 -16.23 14.70 5.81
C ALA A 157 -15.91 16.11 5.26
N PRO A 158 -15.01 16.22 4.28
CA PRO A 158 -14.77 17.48 3.61
C PRO A 158 -16.05 17.95 2.88
N ALA A 159 -16.34 19.24 2.96
CA ALA A 159 -17.56 19.81 2.37
C ALA A 159 -17.61 19.69 0.84
N SER A 160 -16.45 19.63 0.18
CA SER A 160 -16.31 19.25 -1.24
C SER A 160 -14.91 18.75 -1.51
N LEU A 161 -14.76 17.84 -2.49
CA LEU A 161 -13.47 17.32 -2.94
C LEU A 161 -12.59 18.40 -3.58
N CYS A 162 -13.21 19.47 -4.11
CA CYS A 162 -12.52 20.61 -4.70
C CYS A 162 -11.79 21.46 -3.65
N LEU A 163 -12.28 21.51 -2.41
CA LEU A 163 -11.66 22.27 -1.32
C LEU A 163 -10.37 21.62 -0.77
N LEU A 164 -10.19 20.32 -0.97
CA LEU A 164 -8.94 19.65 -0.57
C LEU A 164 -7.74 20.14 -1.39
N TYR A 165 -7.99 20.48 -2.66
CA TYR A 165 -6.94 21.01 -3.54
C TYR A 165 -6.60 22.47 -3.26
N THR A 166 -7.54 23.25 -2.70
CA THR A 166 -7.35 24.67 -2.39
C THR A 166 -6.85 24.91 -0.98
N SER A 167 -7.06 23.98 -0.02
CA SER A 167 -6.52 24.11 1.34
C SER A 167 -5.01 23.93 1.37
N ASP A 168 -4.45 23.05 0.54
CA ASP A 168 -3.00 22.91 0.40
C ASP A 168 -2.35 24.16 -0.20
N ALA A 169 -3.02 24.81 -1.17
CA ALA A 169 -2.52 26.05 -1.76
C ALA A 169 -2.65 27.27 -0.82
N ALA A 170 -3.57 27.22 0.15
CA ALA A 170 -3.78 28.33 1.10
C ALA A 170 -2.83 28.25 2.30
N ASP A 171 -2.39 27.06 2.69
CA ASP A 171 -1.45 26.88 3.81
C ASP A 171 -0.01 27.26 3.43
N ASP A 172 0.33 27.18 2.14
CA ASP A 172 1.64 27.62 1.61
C ASP A 172 1.75 29.17 1.49
N SER A 173 0.63 29.91 1.63
CA SER A 173 0.60 31.37 1.56
C SER A 173 0.71 32.08 2.92
N LEU A 174 0.83 31.34 4.03
CA LEU A 174 0.96 31.88 5.39
C LEU A 174 2.35 31.66 6.00
N ARG A 175 3.39 31.71 5.17
CA ARG A 175 4.78 31.84 5.64
C ARG A 175 5.31 33.22 5.37
#